data_ef44710c5dd5932d0b8551cf15871de6
#
_entry.id   ef44710c5dd5932d0b8551cf15871de6
#
_cell.length_a   1.000
_cell.length_b   1.000
_cell.length_c   1.000
_cell.angle_alpha   90.00
_cell.angle_beta   90.00
_cell.angle_gamma   90.00
#
_symmetry.space_group_name_H-M   'P 1'
#
loop_
_entity.id
_entity.type
_entity.pdbx_description
1 polymer ?
#
loop_
_entity_poly.entity_id
_entity_poly.type
_entity_poly.pdbx_seq_one_letter_code
_entity_poly.pdbx_strand_id
1 'polypeptide(L)'
;MAAGIPVLKPLIESLRGEQLSKVLGIINGTSNYMLTSMEEGSSYEEALSTAQELGYAEPDPTNDVEGIDAKYKAVILSLLCFGVSPSSDELFTDGISGITKEDFEWAARLGKTIKLVAQIENKNGFNARVHPVLIDNKHPLAAIRGALNAVVVEGENINQLVFSGPGAGAEPTASAIIGDVLSACHQLSSDQTNWYPLREFEGEMKSFEDVESSMFIRLSVNDEPGVLAKISGTFGENNVSIESVIQEGRGDTAELVLVTHEAPEKDIKNSIDQISALDSVTTVTSTLRVYV
;
A
#
# COMPACT_ATOMS: atom_id res chain seq x y z
N MET A 1 -14.22 10.76 3.01
CA MET A 1 -13.03 9.90 3.08
C MET A 1 -12.78 9.50 4.52
N ALA A 2 -12.53 8.24 4.77
CA ALA A 2 -12.22 7.69 6.11
C ALA A 2 -13.25 7.99 7.23
N ALA A 3 -14.51 8.08 6.90
CA ALA A 3 -15.71 8.38 7.68
C ALA A 3 -15.49 8.81 9.15
N GLY A 4 -15.24 7.88 10.07
CA GLY A 4 -15.03 8.17 11.49
C GLY A 4 -13.65 8.73 11.85
N ILE A 5 -12.70 8.85 10.89
CA ILE A 5 -11.37 9.37 11.14
C ILE A 5 -11.32 10.84 10.72
N PRO A 6 -11.18 11.80 11.66
CA PRO A 6 -11.17 13.23 11.34
C PRO A 6 -9.81 13.68 10.76
N VAL A 7 -9.32 13.02 9.68
CA VAL A 7 -7.98 13.24 9.15
C VAL A 7 -7.86 14.48 8.27
N LEU A 8 -8.92 14.87 7.55
CA LEU A 8 -8.84 15.94 6.55
C LEU A 8 -8.61 17.32 7.21
N LYS A 9 -9.35 17.64 8.28
CA LYS A 9 -9.17 18.93 9.01
C LYS A 9 -7.76 19.07 9.57
N PRO A 10 -7.20 18.12 10.33
CA PRO A 10 -5.81 18.19 10.76
C PRO A 10 -4.81 18.41 9.63
N LEU A 11 -4.97 17.76 8.49
CA LEU A 11 -4.08 17.94 7.33
C LEU A 11 -4.14 19.37 6.76
N ILE A 12 -5.33 19.97 6.72
CA ILE A 12 -5.56 21.28 6.14
C ILE A 12 -5.25 22.41 7.14
N GLU A 13 -5.59 22.22 8.41
CA GLU A 13 -5.54 23.25 9.44
C GLU A 13 -4.32 23.10 10.36
N SER A 14 -4.28 22.03 11.17
CA SER A 14 -3.31 21.88 12.25
C SER A 14 -1.89 21.60 11.74
N LEU A 15 -1.76 20.83 10.67
CA LEU A 15 -0.47 20.46 10.07
C LEU A 15 -0.05 21.38 8.92
N ARG A 16 -0.73 22.53 8.75
CA ARG A 16 -0.44 23.45 7.65
C ARG A 16 0.99 23.99 7.66
N GLY A 17 1.51 24.24 8.85
CA GLY A 17 2.89 24.71 9.03
C GLY A 17 3.96 23.64 8.96
N GLU A 18 3.55 22.38 8.80
CA GLU A 18 4.46 21.23 8.74
C GLU A 18 4.84 20.91 7.32
N GLN A 19 6.12 20.66 7.08
CA GLN A 19 6.60 20.14 5.81
C GLN A 19 6.43 18.61 5.80
N LEU A 20 5.38 18.15 5.12
CA LEU A 20 5.08 16.75 5.01
C LEU A 20 5.99 16.08 3.98
N SER A 21 6.53 14.92 4.31
CA SER A 21 7.40 14.15 3.42
C SER A 21 6.71 12.89 2.88
N LYS A 22 5.83 12.27 3.68
CA LYS A 22 5.18 11.00 3.31
C LYS A 22 3.79 10.89 3.97
N VAL A 23 2.88 10.26 3.25
CA VAL A 23 1.57 9.81 3.75
C VAL A 23 1.37 8.36 3.36
N LEU A 24 1.04 7.52 4.33
CA LEU A 24 0.67 6.12 4.12
C LEU A 24 -0.76 5.91 4.60
N GLY A 25 -1.58 5.25 3.79
CA GLY A 25 -2.98 5.04 4.14
C GLY A 25 -3.47 3.63 3.89
N ILE A 26 -3.98 2.96 4.92
CA ILE A 26 -4.95 1.87 4.78
C ILE A 26 -6.31 2.56 4.74
N ILE A 27 -6.85 2.78 3.54
CA ILE A 27 -8.00 3.67 3.30
C ILE A 27 -9.19 2.98 2.63
N ASN A 28 -9.11 1.64 2.51
CA ASN A 28 -10.22 0.80 2.11
C ASN A 28 -10.44 -0.31 3.16
N GLY A 29 -11.61 -0.30 3.80
CA GLY A 29 -11.93 -1.23 4.89
C GLY A 29 -12.17 -2.66 4.41
N THR A 30 -12.74 -2.84 3.22
CA THR A 30 -13.05 -4.15 2.63
C THR A 30 -11.77 -4.93 2.35
N SER A 31 -10.83 -4.33 1.63
CA SER A 31 -9.54 -4.95 1.33
C SER A 31 -8.73 -5.25 2.60
N ASN A 32 -8.74 -4.35 3.60
CA ASN A 32 -8.05 -4.60 4.86
C ASN A 32 -8.70 -5.73 5.67
N TYR A 33 -10.04 -5.84 5.64
CA TYR A 33 -10.75 -6.96 6.24
C TYR A 33 -10.35 -8.28 5.59
N MET A 34 -10.38 -8.34 4.25
CA MET A 34 -10.00 -9.53 3.49
C MET A 34 -8.56 -9.96 3.79
N LEU A 35 -7.59 -9.03 3.74
CA LEU A 35 -6.19 -9.32 4.06
C LEU A 35 -6.01 -9.78 5.51
N THR A 36 -6.81 -9.25 6.46
CA THR A 36 -6.80 -9.71 7.85
C THR A 36 -7.30 -11.15 7.97
N SER A 37 -8.40 -11.48 7.27
CA SER A 37 -8.96 -12.84 7.26
C SER A 37 -8.01 -13.86 6.61
N MET A 38 -7.34 -13.45 5.52
CA MET A 38 -6.33 -14.29 4.86
C MET A 38 -5.10 -14.52 5.74
N GLU A 39 -4.64 -13.50 6.48
CA GLU A 39 -3.57 -13.64 7.47
C GLU A 39 -3.96 -14.63 8.60
N GLU A 40 -5.25 -14.73 8.95
CA GLU A 40 -5.81 -15.67 9.92
C GLU A 40 -6.04 -17.07 9.34
N GLY A 41 -5.76 -17.27 8.05
CA GLY A 41 -5.73 -18.56 7.39
C GLY A 41 -6.86 -18.83 6.38
N SER A 42 -7.76 -17.88 6.14
CA SER A 42 -8.79 -18.00 5.10
C SER A 42 -8.17 -17.94 3.69
N SER A 43 -8.81 -18.59 2.73
CA SER A 43 -8.51 -18.33 1.30
C SER A 43 -9.05 -16.96 0.88
N TYR A 44 -8.61 -16.48 -0.28
CA TYR A 44 -9.13 -15.23 -0.86
C TYR A 44 -10.66 -15.30 -1.06
N GLU A 45 -11.16 -16.42 -1.60
CA GLU A 45 -12.58 -16.64 -1.88
C GLU A 45 -13.41 -16.69 -0.59
N GLU A 46 -12.90 -17.34 0.47
CA GLU A 46 -13.55 -17.38 1.77
C GLU A 46 -13.60 -16.00 2.42
N ALA A 47 -12.50 -15.25 2.35
CA ALA A 47 -12.41 -13.90 2.88
C ALA A 47 -13.39 -12.95 2.14
N LEU A 48 -13.49 -13.06 0.81
CA LEU A 48 -14.43 -12.28 -0.01
C LEU A 48 -15.88 -12.64 0.31
N SER A 49 -16.23 -13.92 0.36
CA SER A 49 -17.58 -14.38 0.67
C SER A 49 -18.03 -13.85 2.05
N THR A 50 -17.15 -13.96 3.05
CA THR A 50 -17.44 -13.46 4.39
C THR A 50 -17.57 -11.93 4.42
N ALA A 51 -16.74 -11.21 3.67
CA ALA A 51 -16.85 -9.76 3.55
C ALA A 51 -18.20 -9.33 2.93
N GLN A 52 -18.70 -10.09 1.94
CA GLN A 52 -20.01 -9.85 1.33
C GLN A 52 -21.16 -10.16 2.29
N GLU A 53 -21.11 -11.27 3.02
CA GLU A 53 -22.11 -11.64 4.02
C GLU A 53 -22.23 -10.60 5.16
N LEU A 54 -21.09 -10.03 5.57
CA LEU A 54 -21.02 -8.98 6.59
C LEU A 54 -21.38 -7.58 6.06
N GLY A 55 -21.57 -7.44 4.74
CA GLY A 55 -21.88 -6.17 4.09
C GLY A 55 -20.70 -5.21 3.97
N TYR A 56 -19.48 -5.69 4.08
CA TYR A 56 -18.26 -4.91 3.80
C TYR A 56 -17.96 -4.83 2.30
N ALA A 57 -18.26 -5.89 1.54
CA ALA A 57 -18.11 -5.94 0.10
C ALA A 57 -19.46 -6.01 -0.60
N GLU A 58 -19.61 -5.29 -1.71
CA GLU A 58 -20.73 -5.44 -2.62
C GLU A 58 -20.59 -6.71 -3.49
N PRO A 59 -21.65 -7.14 -4.21
CA PRO A 59 -21.56 -8.29 -5.13
C PRO A 59 -20.45 -8.14 -6.18
N ASP A 60 -20.21 -6.92 -6.67
CA ASP A 60 -19.03 -6.59 -7.48
C ASP A 60 -17.99 -5.86 -6.61
N PRO A 61 -16.96 -6.55 -6.11
CA PRO A 61 -15.96 -5.99 -5.21
C PRO A 61 -14.80 -5.30 -5.93
N THR A 62 -14.83 -5.21 -7.27
CA THR A 62 -13.69 -4.76 -8.10
C THR A 62 -13.08 -3.45 -7.60
N ASN A 63 -13.89 -2.46 -7.25
CA ASN A 63 -13.40 -1.17 -6.74
C ASN A 63 -12.56 -1.30 -5.46
N ASP A 64 -12.87 -2.29 -4.62
CA ASP A 64 -12.18 -2.52 -3.36
C ASP A 64 -10.92 -3.37 -3.58
N VAL A 65 -11.09 -4.53 -4.24
CA VAL A 65 -10.03 -5.53 -4.35
C VAL A 65 -8.93 -5.14 -5.35
N GLU A 66 -9.26 -4.35 -6.38
CA GLU A 66 -8.29 -3.82 -7.35
C GLU A 66 -7.71 -2.45 -6.92
N GLY A 67 -8.01 -1.99 -5.70
CA GLY A 67 -7.45 -0.76 -5.14
C GLY A 67 -7.98 0.54 -5.76
N ILE A 68 -9.05 0.49 -6.56
CA ILE A 68 -9.59 1.65 -7.29
C ILE A 68 -10.14 2.70 -6.33
N ASP A 69 -10.89 2.31 -5.31
CA ASP A 69 -11.37 3.22 -4.26
C ASP A 69 -10.19 3.88 -3.51
N ALA A 70 -9.19 3.07 -3.14
CA ALA A 70 -7.97 3.58 -2.50
C ALA A 70 -7.21 4.57 -3.40
N LYS A 71 -7.17 4.31 -4.72
CA LYS A 71 -6.56 5.21 -5.71
C LYS A 71 -7.20 6.60 -5.71
N TYR A 72 -8.54 6.69 -5.78
CA TYR A 72 -9.22 7.99 -5.74
C TYR A 72 -8.98 8.73 -4.42
N LYS A 73 -8.93 8.01 -3.31
CA LYS A 73 -8.61 8.60 -2.01
C LYS A 73 -7.15 9.06 -1.91
N ALA A 74 -6.23 8.36 -2.58
CA ALA A 74 -4.82 8.78 -2.69
C ALA A 74 -4.69 10.11 -3.45
N VAL A 75 -5.45 10.31 -4.53
CA VAL A 75 -5.50 11.61 -5.24
C VAL A 75 -5.96 12.74 -4.31
N ILE A 76 -6.98 12.51 -3.49
CA ILE A 76 -7.45 13.51 -2.51
C ILE A 76 -6.36 13.82 -1.48
N LEU A 77 -5.70 12.81 -0.92
CA LEU A 77 -4.60 13.00 0.03
C LEU A 77 -3.41 13.73 -0.61
N SER A 78 -3.08 13.42 -1.86
CA SER A 78 -2.05 14.10 -2.63
C SER A 78 -2.30 15.60 -2.73
N LEU A 79 -3.55 15.96 -3.06
CA LEU A 79 -3.97 17.36 -3.16
C LEU A 79 -3.88 18.09 -1.81
N LEU A 80 -4.37 17.46 -0.73
CA LEU A 80 -4.42 18.10 0.57
C LEU A 80 -3.06 18.18 1.27
N CYS A 81 -2.21 17.18 1.07
CA CYS A 81 -0.91 17.11 1.75
C CYS A 81 0.21 17.80 0.97
N PHE A 82 0.14 17.79 -0.36
CA PHE A 82 1.26 18.23 -1.22
C PHE A 82 0.84 19.25 -2.29
N GLY A 83 -0.44 19.60 -2.40
CA GLY A 83 -0.92 20.53 -3.42
C GLY A 83 -0.94 19.96 -4.83
N VAL A 84 -0.80 18.63 -4.98
CA VAL A 84 -0.75 17.94 -6.27
C VAL A 84 -2.01 17.11 -6.46
N SER A 85 -2.65 17.26 -7.62
CA SER A 85 -3.75 16.38 -8.05
C SER A 85 -3.28 15.55 -9.24
N PRO A 86 -2.63 14.41 -9.02
CA PRO A 86 -2.22 13.53 -10.11
C PRO A 86 -3.45 12.99 -10.84
N SER A 87 -3.32 12.70 -12.13
CA SER A 87 -4.35 11.97 -12.86
C SER A 87 -4.50 10.57 -12.24
N SER A 88 -5.74 10.15 -12.04
CA SER A 88 -6.00 8.78 -11.55
C SER A 88 -5.46 7.71 -12.49
N ASP A 89 -5.34 8.00 -13.79
CA ASP A 89 -4.83 7.05 -14.80
C ASP A 89 -3.31 6.91 -14.74
N GLU A 90 -2.60 7.91 -14.21
CA GLU A 90 -1.15 7.91 -14.05
C GLU A 90 -0.69 7.33 -12.70
N LEU A 91 -1.63 7.18 -11.75
CA LEU A 91 -1.32 6.64 -10.44
C LEU A 91 -1.22 5.11 -10.51
N PHE A 92 -0.01 4.58 -10.29
CA PHE A 92 0.20 3.13 -10.23
C PHE A 92 -0.73 2.51 -9.20
N THR A 93 -1.46 1.49 -9.63
CA THR A 93 -2.42 0.80 -8.77
C THR A 93 -2.34 -0.70 -9.01
N ASP A 94 -2.19 -1.44 -7.92
CA ASP A 94 -2.20 -2.88 -7.88
C ASP A 94 -3.14 -3.35 -6.77
N GLY A 95 -3.93 -4.38 -7.04
CA GLY A 95 -4.94 -4.93 -6.14
C GLY A 95 -4.44 -6.05 -5.26
N ILE A 96 -5.37 -6.69 -4.54
CA ILE A 96 -5.09 -7.81 -3.64
C ILE A 96 -5.48 -9.16 -4.22
N SER A 97 -6.05 -9.23 -5.41
CA SER A 97 -6.56 -10.44 -6.04
C SER A 97 -5.47 -11.48 -6.36
N GLY A 98 -4.22 -11.03 -6.52
CA GLY A 98 -3.06 -11.91 -6.74
C GLY A 98 -2.40 -12.45 -5.46
N ILE A 99 -2.85 -12.02 -4.26
CA ILE A 99 -2.25 -12.43 -2.99
C ILE A 99 -2.78 -13.80 -2.59
N THR A 100 -1.87 -14.67 -2.15
CA THR A 100 -2.20 -16.02 -1.72
C THR A 100 -1.95 -16.23 -0.24
N LYS A 101 -2.45 -17.35 0.31
CA LYS A 101 -2.22 -17.75 1.70
C LYS A 101 -0.72 -17.96 1.97
N GLU A 102 -0.01 -18.54 1.02
CA GLU A 102 1.42 -18.80 1.11
C GLU A 102 2.23 -17.50 1.24
N ASP A 103 1.75 -16.39 0.63
CA ASP A 103 2.39 -15.08 0.79
C ASP A 103 2.34 -14.60 2.23
N PHE A 104 1.25 -14.85 2.95
CA PHE A 104 1.14 -14.56 4.39
C PHE A 104 2.03 -15.46 5.23
N GLU A 105 2.16 -16.74 4.88
CA GLU A 105 3.07 -17.66 5.58
C GLU A 105 4.52 -17.18 5.46
N TRP A 106 4.93 -16.74 4.27
CA TRP A 106 6.25 -16.16 4.05
C TRP A 106 6.42 -14.80 4.73
N ALA A 107 5.40 -13.93 4.67
CA ALA A 107 5.42 -12.65 5.37
C ALA A 107 5.63 -12.85 6.88
N ALA A 108 4.90 -13.78 7.50
CA ALA A 108 5.04 -14.10 8.92
C ALA A 108 6.46 -14.59 9.27
N ARG A 109 7.07 -15.44 8.43
CA ARG A 109 8.46 -15.91 8.59
C ARG A 109 9.48 -14.79 8.51
N LEU A 110 9.19 -13.75 7.72
CA LEU A 110 10.01 -12.54 7.61
C LEU A 110 9.69 -11.49 8.70
N GLY A 111 8.78 -11.78 9.64
CA GLY A 111 8.36 -10.83 10.68
C GLY A 111 7.53 -9.67 10.15
N LYS A 112 6.82 -9.88 9.05
CA LYS A 112 6.03 -8.89 8.31
C LYS A 112 4.57 -9.33 8.18
N THR A 113 3.71 -8.41 7.77
CA THR A 113 2.33 -8.65 7.33
C THR A 113 2.08 -7.95 6.00
N ILE A 114 1.00 -8.31 5.31
CA ILE A 114 0.62 -7.72 4.02
C ILE A 114 -0.54 -6.75 4.24
N LYS A 115 -0.40 -5.53 3.72
CA LYS A 115 -1.44 -4.49 3.73
C LYS A 115 -1.57 -3.86 2.34
N LEU A 116 -2.79 -3.48 1.95
CA LEU A 116 -2.99 -2.61 0.80
C LEU A 116 -2.84 -1.16 1.26
N VAL A 117 -1.85 -0.45 0.73
CA VAL A 117 -1.58 0.93 1.13
C VAL A 117 -1.62 1.90 -0.04
N ALA A 118 -2.19 3.08 0.22
CA ALA A 118 -1.89 4.27 -0.56
C ALA A 118 -0.60 4.87 0.00
N GLN A 119 0.43 4.96 -0.83
CA GLN A 119 1.72 5.56 -0.49
C GLN A 119 1.92 6.81 -1.32
N ILE A 120 2.08 7.95 -0.65
CA ILE A 120 2.22 9.26 -1.25
C ILE A 120 3.44 9.90 -0.63
N GLU A 121 4.41 10.32 -1.42
CA GLU A 121 5.68 10.84 -0.93
C GLU A 121 6.23 11.95 -1.82
N ASN A 122 6.94 12.89 -1.20
CA ASN A 122 7.61 14.01 -1.88
C ASN A 122 9.00 14.27 -1.27
N LYS A 123 9.81 13.21 -1.14
CA LYS A 123 11.16 13.34 -0.58
C LYS A 123 12.22 13.49 -1.67
N ASN A 124 12.10 12.72 -2.75
CA ASN A 124 12.99 12.70 -3.91
C ASN A 124 12.18 12.85 -5.20
N GLY A 125 11.27 13.83 -5.24
CA GLY A 125 10.22 13.98 -6.23
C GLY A 125 8.90 13.38 -5.75
N PHE A 126 7.80 13.93 -6.25
CA PHE A 126 6.46 13.51 -5.89
C PHE A 126 6.08 12.22 -6.62
N ASN A 127 5.60 11.25 -5.85
CA ASN A 127 4.98 10.04 -6.38
C ASN A 127 3.81 9.62 -5.48
N ALA A 128 2.74 9.11 -6.10
CA ALA A 128 1.61 8.51 -5.42
C ALA A 128 1.28 7.17 -6.07
N ARG A 129 1.02 6.15 -5.26
CA ARG A 129 0.74 4.78 -5.70
C ARG A 129 -0.13 4.03 -4.71
N VAL A 130 -0.84 3.01 -5.17
CA VAL A 130 -1.61 2.08 -4.33
C VAL A 130 -1.21 0.67 -4.66
N HIS A 131 -0.77 -0.08 -3.69
CA HIS A 131 -0.35 -1.48 -3.90
C HIS A 131 -0.31 -2.27 -2.60
N PRO A 132 -0.37 -3.60 -2.66
CA PRO A 132 -0.03 -4.45 -1.55
C PRO A 132 1.44 -4.28 -1.18
N VAL A 133 1.73 -4.33 0.12
CA VAL A 133 3.10 -4.18 0.62
C VAL A 133 3.33 -5.03 1.85
N LEU A 134 4.51 -5.63 1.96
CA LEU A 134 4.98 -6.27 3.18
C LEU A 134 5.47 -5.19 4.16
N ILE A 135 4.81 -5.09 5.31
CA ILE A 135 5.12 -4.12 6.36
C ILE A 135 5.65 -4.86 7.59
N ASP A 136 6.72 -4.35 8.21
CA ASP A 136 7.24 -4.89 9.48
C ASP A 136 6.15 -4.90 10.55
N ASN A 137 6.08 -5.97 11.34
CA ASN A 137 5.07 -6.13 12.40
C ASN A 137 5.14 -5.06 13.50
N LYS A 138 6.24 -4.31 13.58
CA LYS A 138 6.39 -3.16 14.50
C LYS A 138 5.84 -1.84 13.92
N HIS A 139 5.57 -1.79 12.63
CA HIS A 139 5.04 -0.59 11.99
C HIS A 139 3.58 -0.35 12.46
N PRO A 140 3.15 0.90 12.72
CA PRO A 140 1.80 1.18 13.22
C PRO A 140 0.67 0.62 12.34
N LEU A 141 0.85 0.61 11.02
CA LEU A 141 -0.14 0.06 10.09
C LEU A 141 -0.30 -1.46 10.18
N ALA A 142 0.70 -2.20 10.67
CA ALA A 142 0.58 -3.64 10.85
C ALA A 142 -0.50 -4.02 11.88
N ALA A 143 -0.71 -3.18 12.89
CA ALA A 143 -1.72 -3.36 13.92
C ALA A 143 -3.15 -3.03 13.48
N ILE A 144 -3.34 -2.46 12.28
CA ILE A 144 -4.64 -2.09 11.75
C ILE A 144 -5.30 -3.32 11.14
N ARG A 145 -6.29 -3.89 11.82
CA ARG A 145 -6.95 -5.16 11.45
C ARG A 145 -8.43 -4.97 11.15
N GLY A 146 -9.03 -5.97 10.53
CA GLY A 146 -10.44 -5.96 10.17
C GLY A 146 -10.78 -4.81 9.22
N ALA A 147 -11.97 -4.24 9.34
CA ALA A 147 -12.44 -3.15 8.49
C ALA A 147 -11.95 -1.75 8.92
N LEU A 148 -10.95 -1.68 9.82
CA LEU A 148 -10.38 -0.42 10.26
C LEU A 148 -9.53 0.22 9.15
N ASN A 149 -9.54 1.55 9.13
CA ASN A 149 -8.66 2.37 8.30
C ASN A 149 -7.64 3.08 9.17
N ALA A 150 -6.52 3.49 8.56
CA ALA A 150 -5.55 4.35 9.19
C ALA A 150 -4.82 5.21 8.15
N VAL A 151 -4.39 6.39 8.58
CA VAL A 151 -3.52 7.28 7.83
C VAL A 151 -2.35 7.64 8.71
N VAL A 152 -1.16 7.36 8.23
CA VAL A 152 0.12 7.75 8.84
C VAL A 152 0.65 8.94 8.05
N VAL A 153 1.07 9.97 8.76
CA VAL A 153 1.62 11.20 8.17
C VAL A 153 3.01 11.42 8.75
N GLU A 154 3.99 11.58 7.89
CA GLU A 154 5.38 11.88 8.27
C GLU A 154 5.75 13.31 7.85
N GLY A 155 6.48 13.99 8.69
CA GLY A 155 6.95 15.34 8.46
C GLY A 155 8.24 15.63 9.23
N GLU A 156 8.89 16.73 8.87
CA GLU A 156 10.22 17.08 9.36
C GLU A 156 10.28 17.24 10.88
N ASN A 157 9.25 17.88 11.47
CA ASN A 157 9.25 18.21 12.90
C ASN A 157 8.36 17.28 13.73
N ILE A 158 7.34 16.66 13.12
CA ILE A 158 6.39 15.79 13.82
C ILE A 158 6.85 14.33 13.86
N ASN A 159 7.91 13.97 13.14
CA ASN A 159 8.28 12.58 12.85
C ASN A 159 7.10 11.84 12.23
N GLN A 160 6.25 11.19 13.03
CA GLN A 160 5.14 10.38 12.56
C GLN A 160 3.88 10.62 13.40
N LEU A 161 2.74 10.85 12.74
CA LEU A 161 1.41 10.87 13.34
C LEU A 161 0.54 9.77 12.74
N VAL A 162 -0.30 9.16 13.56
CA VAL A 162 -1.20 8.07 13.14
C VAL A 162 -2.64 8.45 13.49
N PHE A 163 -3.50 8.43 12.47
CA PHE A 163 -4.94 8.58 12.61
C PHE A 163 -5.60 7.25 12.26
N SER A 164 -6.32 6.64 13.18
CA SER A 164 -6.95 5.33 12.94
C SER A 164 -8.37 5.28 13.49
N GLY A 165 -9.20 4.46 12.89
CA GLY A 165 -10.58 4.25 13.29
C GLY A 165 -11.44 3.61 12.21
N PRO A 166 -12.78 3.59 12.39
CA PRO A 166 -13.70 3.04 11.40
C PRO A 166 -13.72 3.90 10.14
N GLY A 167 -13.40 3.28 8.99
CA GLY A 167 -13.37 3.93 7.68
C GLY A 167 -14.73 4.03 6.98
N ALA A 168 -15.74 3.30 7.48
CA ALA A 168 -17.10 3.25 6.97
C ALA A 168 -18.07 2.90 8.10
N GLY A 169 -19.37 2.92 7.80
CA GLY A 169 -20.45 2.58 8.72
C GLY A 169 -21.42 3.74 8.98
N ALA A 170 -22.65 3.41 9.34
CA ALA A 170 -23.72 4.42 9.52
C ALA A 170 -23.38 5.41 10.64
N GLU A 171 -22.99 4.91 11.82
CA GLU A 171 -22.69 5.75 12.98
C GLU A 171 -21.45 6.64 12.78
N PRO A 172 -20.29 6.11 12.32
CA PRO A 172 -19.14 6.94 12.04
C PRO A 172 -19.40 8.01 10.96
N THR A 173 -20.14 7.65 9.92
CA THR A 173 -20.51 8.60 8.85
C THR A 173 -21.45 9.68 9.37
N ALA A 174 -22.47 9.32 10.16
CA ALA A 174 -23.37 10.29 10.77
C ALA A 174 -22.62 11.25 11.71
N SER A 175 -21.69 10.74 12.51
CA SER A 175 -20.84 11.57 13.39
C SER A 175 -20.03 12.59 12.59
N ALA A 176 -19.42 12.17 11.48
CA ALA A 176 -18.65 13.06 10.60
C ALA A 176 -19.54 14.17 9.98
N ILE A 177 -20.72 13.78 9.46
CA ILE A 177 -21.69 14.73 8.87
C ILE A 177 -22.14 15.75 9.91
N ILE A 178 -22.51 15.30 11.13
CA ILE A 178 -22.93 16.20 12.21
C ILE A 178 -21.79 17.17 12.57
N GLY A 179 -20.56 16.69 12.66
CA GLY A 179 -19.39 17.53 12.92
C GLY A 179 -19.20 18.62 11.85
N ASP A 180 -19.42 18.29 10.57
CA ASP A 180 -19.32 19.25 9.48
C ASP A 180 -20.49 20.25 9.47
N VAL A 181 -21.73 19.81 9.78
CA VAL A 181 -22.89 20.69 9.94
C VAL A 181 -22.66 21.70 11.08
N LEU A 182 -22.19 21.23 12.24
CA LEU A 182 -21.88 22.12 13.38
C LEU A 182 -20.80 23.13 13.02
N SER A 183 -19.75 22.71 12.30
CA SER A 183 -18.70 23.61 11.82
C SER A 183 -19.26 24.68 10.86
N ALA A 184 -20.11 24.29 9.92
CA ALA A 184 -20.74 25.20 8.97
C ALA A 184 -21.67 26.20 9.70
N CYS A 185 -22.49 25.75 10.66
CA CYS A 185 -23.32 26.61 11.48
C CYS A 185 -22.49 27.65 12.26
N HIS A 186 -21.37 27.22 12.84
CA HIS A 186 -20.47 28.13 13.56
C HIS A 186 -19.86 29.18 12.63
N GLN A 187 -19.40 28.80 11.46
CA GLN A 187 -18.88 29.74 10.45
C GLN A 187 -19.93 30.77 10.02
N LEU A 188 -21.15 30.31 9.73
CA LEU A 188 -22.25 31.19 9.33
C LEU A 188 -22.64 32.19 10.46
N SER A 189 -22.57 31.75 11.72
CA SER A 189 -22.94 32.60 12.86
C SER A 189 -21.86 33.61 13.24
N SER A 190 -20.59 33.35 12.94
CA SER A 190 -19.44 34.20 13.31
C SER A 190 -19.00 35.16 12.23
N ASP A 191 -19.65 35.15 11.06
CA ASP A 191 -19.24 35.91 9.86
C ASP A 191 -17.75 35.73 9.48
N GLN A 192 -17.16 34.61 9.93
CA GLN A 192 -15.79 34.22 9.65
C GLN A 192 -15.76 33.08 8.63
N THR A 193 -15.18 33.33 7.50
CA THR A 193 -14.83 32.28 6.54
C THR A 193 -13.43 31.78 6.86
N ASN A 194 -13.33 30.67 7.58
CA ASN A 194 -12.07 29.95 7.74
C ASN A 194 -11.76 29.22 6.43
N TRP A 195 -11.24 29.97 5.46
CA TRP A 195 -10.78 29.36 4.22
C TRP A 195 -9.27 29.18 4.29
N TYR A 196 -8.83 27.95 4.20
CA TYR A 196 -7.42 27.62 4.12
C TYR A 196 -7.09 27.30 2.66
N PRO A 197 -6.20 28.07 1.98
CA PRO A 197 -5.77 27.74 0.63
C PRO A 197 -5.07 26.38 0.62
N LEU A 198 -5.17 25.66 -0.48
CA LEU A 198 -4.40 24.44 -0.68
C LEU A 198 -2.89 24.73 -0.56
N ARG A 199 -2.12 23.71 -0.26
CA ARG A 199 -0.66 23.79 -0.31
C ARG A 199 -0.23 24.07 -1.75
N GLU A 200 0.84 24.81 -1.91
CA GLU A 200 1.50 24.94 -3.21
C GLU A 200 2.44 23.75 -3.37
N PHE A 201 2.46 23.19 -4.59
CA PHE A 201 3.36 22.10 -4.89
C PHE A 201 4.77 22.61 -5.12
N GLU A 202 5.70 22.11 -4.34
CA GLU A 202 7.12 22.35 -4.50
C GLU A 202 7.81 21.02 -4.80
N GLY A 203 8.31 20.86 -6.02
CA GLY A 203 9.02 19.65 -6.42
C GLY A 203 8.79 19.24 -7.87
N GLU A 204 9.26 18.07 -8.22
CA GLU A 204 9.11 17.45 -9.52
C GLU A 204 8.25 16.18 -9.41
N MET A 205 7.51 15.89 -10.48
CA MET A 205 6.79 14.61 -10.58
C MET A 205 7.80 13.51 -10.91
N LYS A 206 7.76 12.42 -10.14
CA LYS A 206 8.59 11.24 -10.35
C LYS A 206 7.77 10.14 -11.02
N SER A 207 8.27 9.63 -12.16
CA SER A 207 7.67 8.45 -12.78
C SER A 207 7.71 7.27 -11.83
N PHE A 208 6.68 6.42 -11.86
CA PHE A 208 6.66 5.19 -11.05
C PHE A 208 7.85 4.28 -11.38
N GLU A 209 8.27 4.21 -12.63
CA GLU A 209 9.41 3.41 -13.07
C GLU A 209 10.75 3.82 -12.41
N ASP A 210 10.87 5.07 -11.98
CA ASP A 210 12.07 5.61 -11.32
C ASP A 210 11.96 5.60 -9.78
N VAL A 211 10.82 5.16 -9.23
CA VAL A 211 10.67 4.97 -7.78
C VAL A 211 11.56 3.83 -7.31
N GLU A 212 12.28 4.05 -6.22
CA GLU A 212 13.06 3.00 -5.59
C GLU A 212 12.17 2.18 -4.66
N SER A 213 12.22 0.86 -4.81
CA SER A 213 11.46 -0.10 -4.00
C SER A 213 12.32 -1.32 -3.68
N SER A 214 12.11 -1.90 -2.53
CA SER A 214 12.55 -3.27 -2.23
C SER A 214 11.42 -4.23 -2.60
N MET A 215 11.76 -5.39 -3.15
CA MET A 215 10.79 -6.36 -3.66
C MET A 215 10.98 -7.72 -3.03
N PHE A 216 9.90 -8.29 -2.53
CA PHE A 216 9.76 -9.70 -2.22
C PHE A 216 9.32 -10.42 -3.48
N ILE A 217 10.02 -11.49 -3.86
CA ILE A 217 9.77 -12.25 -5.07
C ILE A 217 9.78 -13.73 -4.70
N ARG A 218 8.70 -14.42 -5.05
CA ARG A 218 8.54 -15.87 -4.86
C ARG A 218 8.50 -16.57 -6.20
N LEU A 219 9.36 -17.56 -6.39
CA LEU A 219 9.56 -18.29 -7.64
C LEU A 219 9.41 -19.78 -7.39
N SER A 220 8.77 -20.48 -8.32
CA SER A 220 8.93 -21.93 -8.47
C SER A 220 10.00 -22.21 -9.51
N VAL A 221 11.02 -22.98 -9.15
CA VAL A 221 12.19 -23.24 -9.99
C VAL A 221 12.48 -24.74 -10.04
N ASN A 222 13.23 -25.18 -11.08
CA ASN A 222 13.78 -26.53 -11.09
C ASN A 222 14.85 -26.67 -10.01
N ASP A 223 14.85 -27.77 -9.26
CA ASP A 223 15.87 -28.02 -8.23
C ASP A 223 17.16 -28.58 -8.85
N GLU A 224 17.88 -27.73 -9.57
CA GLU A 224 19.11 -28.10 -10.31
C GLU A 224 20.27 -27.19 -9.93
N PRO A 225 21.52 -27.71 -9.96
CA PRO A 225 22.72 -26.89 -9.74
C PRO A 225 22.82 -25.75 -10.77
N GLY A 226 23.08 -24.53 -10.26
CA GLY A 226 23.30 -23.34 -11.09
C GLY A 226 22.04 -22.47 -11.33
N VAL A 227 20.84 -22.89 -10.92
CA VAL A 227 19.62 -22.11 -11.07
C VAL A 227 19.73 -20.80 -10.28
N LEU A 228 20.10 -20.86 -9.01
CA LEU A 228 20.29 -19.66 -8.18
C LEU A 228 21.37 -18.73 -8.76
N ALA A 229 22.43 -19.29 -9.33
CA ALA A 229 23.50 -18.49 -9.95
C ALA A 229 22.99 -17.71 -11.18
N LYS A 230 22.14 -18.31 -12.02
CA LYS A 230 21.52 -17.63 -13.16
C LYS A 230 20.59 -16.50 -12.69
N ILE A 231 19.70 -16.78 -11.73
CA ILE A 231 18.76 -15.81 -11.19
C ILE A 231 19.51 -14.63 -10.56
N SER A 232 20.49 -14.90 -9.70
CA SER A 232 21.28 -13.82 -9.06
C SER A 232 22.13 -13.06 -10.06
N GLY A 233 22.65 -13.72 -11.11
CA GLY A 233 23.33 -13.06 -12.21
C GLY A 233 22.45 -12.07 -12.95
N THR A 234 21.20 -12.45 -13.25
CA THR A 234 20.21 -11.57 -13.92
C THR A 234 19.89 -10.33 -13.09
N PHE A 235 19.73 -10.46 -11.77
CA PHE A 235 19.58 -9.29 -10.89
C PHE A 235 20.82 -8.38 -10.94
N GLY A 236 22.02 -8.97 -10.86
CA GLY A 236 23.26 -8.21 -10.93
C GLY A 236 23.44 -7.47 -12.26
N GLU A 237 23.09 -8.07 -13.39
CA GLU A 237 23.14 -7.45 -14.72
C GLU A 237 22.19 -6.24 -14.85
N ASN A 238 21.09 -6.25 -14.10
CA ASN A 238 20.13 -5.15 -14.01
C ASN A 238 20.39 -4.20 -12.84
N ASN A 239 21.55 -4.25 -12.19
CA ASN A 239 21.92 -3.44 -11.02
C ASN A 239 20.99 -3.59 -9.80
N VAL A 240 20.32 -4.71 -9.66
CA VAL A 240 19.48 -5.03 -8.50
C VAL A 240 20.27 -5.90 -7.53
N SER A 241 20.44 -5.43 -6.30
CA SER A 241 21.13 -6.17 -5.24
C SER A 241 20.13 -7.01 -4.45
N ILE A 242 20.49 -8.26 -4.14
CA ILE A 242 19.66 -9.16 -3.34
C ILE A 242 20.05 -9.00 -1.87
N GLU A 243 19.08 -8.74 -1.00
CA GLU A 243 19.24 -8.65 0.44
C GLU A 243 19.25 -10.04 1.09
N SER A 244 18.27 -10.87 0.70
CA SER A 244 18.13 -12.22 1.26
C SER A 244 17.58 -13.22 0.25
N VAL A 245 17.94 -14.48 0.45
CA VAL A 245 17.49 -15.63 -0.36
C VAL A 245 17.15 -16.78 0.58
N ILE A 246 16.00 -17.40 0.36
CA ILE A 246 15.58 -18.63 1.03
C ILE A 246 15.15 -19.60 -0.06
N GLN A 247 15.70 -20.82 -0.05
CA GLN A 247 15.30 -21.88 -0.94
C GLN A 247 14.75 -23.05 -0.13
N GLU A 248 13.56 -23.49 -0.48
CA GLU A 248 12.90 -24.65 0.14
C GLU A 248 12.39 -25.62 -0.93
N GLY A 249 12.35 -26.87 -0.55
CA GLY A 249 11.95 -27.96 -1.43
C GLY A 249 13.09 -28.93 -1.69
N ARG A 250 12.71 -30.16 -2.03
CA ARG A 250 13.60 -31.23 -2.48
C ARG A 250 12.85 -32.07 -3.49
N GLY A 251 13.41 -32.27 -4.64
CA GLY A 251 12.84 -33.06 -5.70
C GLY A 251 13.02 -32.39 -7.06
N ASP A 252 11.99 -32.44 -7.90
CA ASP A 252 12.07 -31.86 -9.25
C ASP A 252 11.92 -30.34 -9.25
N THR A 253 11.24 -29.77 -8.24
CA THR A 253 11.03 -28.33 -8.10
C THR A 253 11.34 -27.84 -6.69
N ALA A 254 11.83 -26.60 -6.60
CA ALA A 254 12.04 -25.88 -5.35
C ALA A 254 11.33 -24.54 -5.37
N GLU A 255 10.93 -24.05 -4.20
CA GLU A 255 10.47 -22.69 -3.99
C GLU A 255 11.67 -21.82 -3.61
N LEU A 256 11.85 -20.72 -4.34
CA LEU A 256 12.89 -19.74 -4.11
C LEU A 256 12.24 -18.40 -3.76
N VAL A 257 12.57 -17.89 -2.58
CA VAL A 257 12.10 -16.60 -2.10
C VAL A 257 13.27 -15.64 -2.00
N LEU A 258 13.14 -14.49 -2.63
CA LEU A 258 14.16 -13.44 -2.65
C LEU A 258 13.56 -12.14 -2.10
N VAL A 259 14.40 -11.37 -1.40
CA VAL A 259 14.12 -9.97 -1.08
C VAL A 259 15.26 -9.15 -1.65
N THR A 260 14.96 -8.08 -2.38
CA THR A 260 15.97 -7.19 -2.94
C THR A 260 16.24 -6.02 -2.00
N HIS A 261 17.41 -5.41 -2.10
CA HIS A 261 17.59 -4.03 -1.65
C HIS A 261 16.76 -3.07 -2.50
N GLU A 262 16.64 -1.80 -2.08
CA GLU A 262 15.99 -0.76 -2.87
C GLU A 262 16.69 -0.59 -4.21
N ALA A 263 15.89 -0.59 -5.28
CA ALA A 263 16.31 -0.35 -6.66
C ALA A 263 15.15 0.29 -7.45
N PRO A 264 15.41 0.97 -8.57
CA PRO A 264 14.37 1.49 -9.43
C PRO A 264 13.39 0.41 -9.89
N GLU A 265 12.08 0.70 -9.85
CA GLU A 265 11.03 -0.25 -10.26
C GLU A 265 11.27 -0.82 -11.67
N LYS A 266 11.76 0.00 -12.60
CA LYS A 266 12.11 -0.45 -13.97
C LYS A 266 13.18 -1.54 -13.97
N ASP A 267 14.20 -1.43 -13.11
CA ASP A 267 15.31 -2.39 -13.07
C ASP A 267 14.88 -3.70 -12.42
N ILE A 268 14.05 -3.61 -11.38
CA ILE A 268 13.42 -4.78 -10.75
C ILE A 268 12.50 -5.49 -11.73
N LYS A 269 11.64 -4.74 -12.44
CA LYS A 269 10.72 -5.29 -13.44
C LYS A 269 11.49 -5.98 -14.56
N ASN A 270 12.51 -5.34 -15.12
CA ASN A 270 13.36 -5.94 -16.15
C ASN A 270 14.00 -7.25 -15.67
N SER A 271 14.45 -7.29 -14.41
CA SER A 271 14.99 -8.50 -13.80
C SER A 271 13.96 -9.62 -13.73
N ILE A 272 12.76 -9.32 -13.24
CA ILE A 272 11.67 -10.29 -13.12
C ILE A 272 11.25 -10.81 -14.50
N ASP A 273 11.12 -9.94 -15.51
CA ASP A 273 10.75 -10.31 -16.87
C ASP A 273 11.81 -11.25 -17.49
N GLN A 274 13.09 -10.97 -17.29
CA GLN A 274 14.18 -11.84 -17.77
C GLN A 274 14.23 -13.18 -17.01
N ILE A 275 14.04 -13.15 -15.69
CA ILE A 275 14.03 -14.35 -14.84
C ILE A 275 12.86 -15.26 -15.22
N SER A 276 11.68 -14.70 -15.49
CA SER A 276 10.49 -15.46 -15.91
C SER A 276 10.69 -16.18 -17.23
N ALA A 277 11.61 -15.73 -18.07
CA ALA A 277 11.96 -16.32 -19.36
C ALA A 277 13.05 -17.41 -19.28
N LEU A 278 13.61 -17.67 -18.09
CA LEU A 278 14.62 -18.74 -17.92
C LEU A 278 13.94 -20.11 -17.91
N ASP A 279 14.46 -21.08 -18.67
CA ASP A 279 13.98 -22.47 -18.71
C ASP A 279 13.94 -23.15 -17.34
N SER A 280 14.75 -22.68 -16.40
CA SER A 280 14.85 -23.21 -15.04
C SER A 280 13.81 -22.60 -14.06
N VAL A 281 13.07 -21.58 -14.48
CA VAL A 281 11.99 -20.93 -13.69
C VAL A 281 10.65 -21.41 -14.23
N THR A 282 9.92 -22.14 -13.40
CA THR A 282 8.60 -22.65 -13.77
C THR A 282 7.57 -21.53 -13.76
N THR A 283 7.59 -20.69 -12.71
CA THR A 283 6.68 -19.55 -12.60
C THR A 283 7.19 -18.54 -11.58
N VAL A 284 6.88 -17.26 -11.79
CA VAL A 284 6.92 -16.20 -10.78
C VAL A 284 5.58 -16.25 -10.05
N THR A 285 5.59 -16.73 -8.81
CA THR A 285 4.37 -17.03 -8.05
C THR A 285 3.81 -15.79 -7.37
N SER A 286 4.68 -14.90 -6.91
CA SER A 286 4.28 -13.67 -6.23
C SER A 286 5.39 -12.61 -6.30
N THR A 287 4.97 -11.36 -6.40
CA THR A 287 5.85 -10.19 -6.29
C THR A 287 5.15 -9.14 -5.43
N LEU A 288 5.75 -8.79 -4.30
CA LEU A 288 5.19 -7.80 -3.38
C LEU A 288 6.28 -6.81 -2.98
N ARG A 289 5.94 -5.53 -2.93
CA ARG A 289 6.86 -4.51 -2.42
C ARG A 289 7.06 -4.67 -0.94
N VAL A 290 8.26 -4.37 -0.48
CA VAL A 290 8.61 -4.37 0.95
C VAL A 290 8.72 -2.92 1.40
N TYR A 291 8.00 -2.56 2.45
CA TYR A 291 8.14 -1.26 3.09
C TYR A 291 9.38 -1.26 3.97
N VAL A 292 10.31 -0.36 3.69
CA VAL A 292 11.60 -0.18 4.38
C VAL A 292 11.55 1.05 5.28
#